data_b5c84ae0c3400b46e1ded64fefead851
#
_entry.id   b5c84ae0c3400b46e1ded64fefead851
#
_cell.length_a   1.000
_cell.length_b   1.000
_cell.length_c   1.000
_cell.angle_alpha   90.00
_cell.angle_beta   90.00
_cell.angle_gamma   90.00
#
_symmetry.space_group_name_H-M   'P 1'
#
loop_
_entity.id
_entity.type
_entity.pdbx_description
1 polymer ?
#
loop_
_entity_poly.entity_id
_entity_poly.type
_entity_poly.pdbx_seq_one_letter_code
_entity_poly.pdbx_strand_id
1 'polypeptide(L)' 'MWALVFIYFYEVTPYAELVTVHESMTECFQAREALSEEVGKGNGYFKEGQQALCIGMQDLDV' A
#
# COMPACT_ATOMS: atom_id res chain seq x y z
N MET A 1 -4.75 1.34 14.00
CA MET A 1 -3.65 1.63 13.07
C MET A 1 -3.95 1.12 11.68
N TRP A 2 -3.32 1.71 10.70
CA TRP A 2 -3.54 1.33 9.32
C TRP A 2 -2.22 1.01 8.66
N ALA A 3 -2.16 -0.12 7.99
CA ALA A 3 -0.94 -0.57 7.33
C ALA A 3 -1.07 -0.35 5.83
N LEU A 4 -0.06 0.25 5.23
CA LEU A 4 -0.02 0.40 3.78
C LEU A 4 0.76 -0.79 3.24
N VAL A 5 0.10 -1.61 2.46
CA VAL A 5 0.69 -2.82 1.92
C VAL A 5 0.74 -2.72 0.41
N PHE A 6 1.91 -2.95 -0.17
CA PHE A 6 2.09 -2.90 -1.61
C PHE A 6 2.11 -4.32 -2.14
N ILE A 7 1.29 -4.57 -3.14
CA ILE A 7 1.17 -5.90 -3.73
C ILE A 7 1.64 -5.84 -5.17
N TYR A 8 2.49 -6.77 -5.55
CA TYR A 8 3.01 -6.80 -6.91
C TYR A 8 3.24 -8.24 -7.33
N PHE A 9 3.42 -8.45 -8.61
CA PHE A 9 3.68 -9.77 -9.15
C PHE A 9 5.09 -9.81 -9.74
N TYR A 10 5.79 -10.90 -9.47
CA TYR A 10 7.09 -11.12 -10.07
C TYR A 10 7.06 -12.53 -10.64
N GLU A 11 7.14 -12.63 -11.97
CA GLU A 11 7.10 -13.92 -12.64
C GLU A 11 5.87 -14.72 -12.23
N VAL A 12 4.73 -14.14 -12.30
CA VAL A 12 3.42 -14.70 -11.97
C VAL A 12 3.27 -15.11 -10.51
N THR A 13 4.19 -14.70 -9.65
CA THR A 13 4.09 -14.99 -8.23
C THR A 13 3.72 -13.70 -7.49
N PRO A 14 2.64 -13.70 -6.71
CA PRO A 14 2.25 -12.49 -5.99
C PRO A 14 3.09 -12.29 -4.75
N TYR A 15 3.44 -11.05 -4.48
CA TYR A 15 4.17 -10.66 -3.29
C TYR A 15 3.46 -9.49 -2.62
N ALA A 16 3.55 -9.42 -1.31
CA ALA A 16 3.00 -8.31 -0.56
C ALA A 16 4.05 -7.82 0.41
N GLU A 17 4.25 -6.50 0.46
CA GLU A 17 5.23 -5.92 1.35
C GLU A 17 4.60 -4.84 2.18
N LEU A 18 4.90 -4.81 3.46
CA LEU A 18 4.45 -3.73 4.33
C LEU A 18 5.34 -2.52 4.08
N VAL A 19 4.73 -1.42 3.66
CA VAL A 19 5.49 -0.22 3.35
C VAL A 19 5.59 0.68 4.58
N THR A 20 4.45 1.08 5.13
CA THR A 20 4.42 1.96 6.30
C THR A 20 3.20 1.66 7.13
N VAL A 21 3.20 2.17 8.36
CA VAL A 21 2.06 2.03 9.26
C VAL A 21 1.69 3.43 9.73
N HIS A 22 0.41 3.74 9.76
CA HIS A 22 -0.09 5.05 10.11
C HIS A 22 -1.19 4.96 11.16
N GLU A 23 -1.38 6.03 11.89
CA GLU A 23 -2.38 6.04 12.94
C GLU A 23 -3.77 6.27 12.38
N SER A 24 -3.90 6.93 11.25
CA SER A 24 -5.20 7.21 10.70
C SER A 24 -5.28 6.73 9.26
N MET A 25 -6.51 6.48 8.82
CA MET A 25 -6.74 6.06 7.46
C MET A 25 -6.38 7.16 6.47
N THR A 26 -6.61 8.41 6.85
CA THR A 26 -6.28 9.54 5.98
C THR A 26 -4.79 9.58 5.70
N GLU A 27 -3.98 9.39 6.74
CA GLU A 27 -2.54 9.38 6.54
C GLU A 27 -2.11 8.21 5.67
N CYS A 28 -2.76 7.07 5.83
CA CYS A 28 -2.44 5.91 5.01
C CYS A 28 -2.77 6.18 3.54
N PHE A 29 -3.92 6.82 3.28
CA PHE A 29 -4.28 7.15 1.91
C PHE A 29 -3.33 8.16 1.30
N GLN A 30 -2.87 9.13 2.08
CA GLN A 30 -1.90 10.10 1.58
C GLN A 30 -0.59 9.41 1.23
N ALA A 31 -0.16 8.46 2.06
CA ALA A 31 1.04 7.72 1.77
C ALA A 31 0.85 6.83 0.54
N ARG A 32 -0.35 6.28 0.38
CA ARG A 32 -0.64 5.46 -0.79
C ARG A 32 -0.57 6.28 -2.07
N GLU A 33 -1.08 7.51 -2.03
CA GLU A 33 -1.01 8.37 -3.20
C GLU A 33 0.42 8.74 -3.53
N ALA A 34 1.22 9.02 -2.52
CA ALA A 34 2.62 9.33 -2.75
C ALA A 34 3.35 8.13 -3.35
N LEU A 35 3.02 6.93 -2.87
CA LEU A 35 3.62 5.73 -3.40
C LEU A 35 3.20 5.50 -4.85
N SER A 36 1.94 5.77 -5.18
CA SER A 36 1.49 5.58 -6.55
C SER A 36 2.18 6.53 -7.51
N GLU A 37 2.47 7.75 -7.06
CA GLU A 37 3.19 8.67 -7.90
C GLU A 37 4.63 8.22 -8.11
N GLU A 38 5.25 7.69 -7.06
CA GLU A 38 6.62 7.25 -7.16
C GLU A 38 6.73 6.00 -8.03
N VAL A 39 5.87 5.03 -7.81
CA VAL A 39 5.90 3.80 -8.58
C VAL A 39 5.41 4.01 -10.00
N GLY A 40 4.41 4.86 -10.17
CA GLY A 40 3.87 5.14 -11.49
C GLY A 40 4.63 6.19 -12.27
N LYS A 41 5.74 6.68 -11.69
CA LYS A 41 6.58 7.66 -12.36
C LYS A 41 5.82 8.90 -12.77
N GLY A 42 5.00 9.41 -11.86
CA GLY A 42 4.28 10.64 -12.12
C GLY A 42 2.92 10.47 -12.75
N ASN A 43 2.53 9.25 -13.06
CA ASN A 43 1.21 9.04 -13.62
C ASN A 43 0.12 9.01 -12.58
N GLY A 44 0.48 8.92 -11.30
CA GLY A 44 -0.52 8.98 -10.24
C GLY A 44 -1.29 7.71 -10.02
N TYR A 45 -0.87 6.60 -10.61
CA TYR A 45 -1.56 5.34 -10.39
C TYR A 45 -0.57 4.19 -10.58
N PHE A 46 -0.98 3.03 -10.12
CA PHE A 46 -0.10 1.87 -10.16
C PHE A 46 -0.16 1.19 -11.51
N LYS A 47 0.93 0.56 -11.87
CA LYS A 47 0.96 -0.16 -13.13
C LYS A 47 0.13 -1.42 -13.02
N GLU A 48 -0.15 -2.01 -14.17
CA GLU A 48 -0.90 -3.23 -14.20
C GLU A 48 -0.20 -4.31 -13.38
N GLY A 49 -0.92 -5.01 -12.57
CA GLY A 49 -0.34 -6.04 -11.71
C GLY A 49 0.19 -5.53 -10.40
N GLN A 50 0.07 -4.21 -10.14
CA GLN A 50 0.53 -3.62 -8.88
C GLN A 50 -0.63 -2.92 -8.21
N GLN A 51 -0.65 -2.94 -6.89
CA GLN A 51 -1.65 -2.15 -6.16
C GLN A 51 -1.19 -1.99 -4.72
N ALA A 52 -1.77 -1.03 -4.05
CA ALA A 52 -1.48 -0.79 -2.65
C ALA A 52 -2.79 -0.68 -1.90
N LEU A 53 -2.82 -1.23 -0.70
CA LEU A 53 -4.03 -1.26 0.10
C LEU A 53 -3.75 -0.70 1.48
N CYS A 54 -4.72 0.03 2.02
CA CYS A 54 -4.67 0.46 3.40
C CYS A 54 -5.51 -0.52 4.19
N ILE A 55 -4.86 -1.30 5.05
CA ILE A 55 -5.54 -2.34 5.80
C ILE A 55 -5.62 -1.93 7.25
N GLY A 56 -6.82 -1.99 7.81
CA GLY A 56 -7.02 -1.67 9.21
C GLY A 56 -6.44 -2.75 10.09
N MET A 57 -5.58 -2.36 11.02
CA MET A 57 -4.99 -3.29 11.96
C MET A 57 -5.61 -3.06 13.30
N GLN A 58 -6.31 -4.04 13.80
CA GLN A 58 -6.87 -3.93 15.11
C GLN A 58 -5.95 -4.60 16.07
N ASP A 59 -5.90 -4.04 17.26
CA ASP A 59 -5.16 -4.68 18.30
C ASP A 59 -5.89 -5.90 18.63
N LEU A 60 -5.34 -6.97 18.34
CA LEU A 60 -5.96 -8.18 18.70
C LEU A 60 -5.57 -8.52 20.05
N ASP A 61 -5.79 -7.73 20.94
CA ASP A 61 -5.44 -8.09 22.21
C ASP A 61 -6.46 -8.86 22.67
N VAL A 62 -6.52 -9.78 22.31
CA VAL A 62 -7.43 -10.61 22.79
C VAL A 62 -6.96 -11.43 23.82
#